data_be61edeed3d74e1c5854694b736d1f18
#
_entry.id   be61edeed3d74e1c5854694b736d1f18
#
_cell.length_a   1.000
_cell.length_b   1.000
_cell.length_c   1.000
_cell.angle_alpha   90.00
_cell.angle_beta   90.00
_cell.angle_gamma   90.00
#
_symmetry.space_group_name_H-M   'P 1'
#
loop_
_entity.id
_entity.type
_entity.pdbx_description
1 polymer ?
#
loop_
_entity_poly.entity_id
_entity_poly.type
_entity_poly.pdbx_seq_one_letter_code
_entity_poly.pdbx_strand_id
1 'polypeptide(L)'
;MPSLKEIKNRIASVNSTRKITSAMKMVASSKLHHAQVMIENMLPYESMLEHILKTFLASEADAQNVFTEEREVKNIAFVVYSSNSSLCGGFNANIIKLLLQTIEEYTHLGKDHILIYPIGRKVAEKVEKLGYRSAGDFTNLADKPNVAECIDIARQIGKKFIDGEID
;
A
#
# COMPACT_ATOMS: atom_id res chain seq x y z
N MET A 1 -20.42 22.26 41.00
CA MET A 1 -19.14 21.56 41.22
C MET A 1 -19.38 20.07 41.11
N PRO A 2 -18.53 19.27 40.44
CA PRO A 2 -18.70 17.84 40.37
C PRO A 2 -18.60 17.21 41.76
N SER A 3 -19.43 16.20 42.03
CA SER A 3 -19.44 15.52 43.32
C SER A 3 -18.17 14.65 43.48
N LEU A 4 -17.78 14.39 44.73
CA LEU A 4 -16.63 13.53 45.07
C LEU A 4 -16.75 12.14 44.42
N LYS A 5 -17.97 11.63 44.27
CA LYS A 5 -18.30 10.36 43.62
C LYS A 5 -18.02 10.42 42.11
N GLU A 6 -18.39 11.53 41.48
CA GLU A 6 -18.11 11.72 40.02
C GLU A 6 -16.60 11.80 39.73
N ILE A 7 -15.85 12.51 40.57
CA ILE A 7 -14.39 12.59 40.48
C ILE A 7 -13.75 11.21 40.62
N LYS A 8 -14.15 10.41 41.63
CA LYS A 8 -13.65 9.04 41.79
C LYS A 8 -13.95 8.15 40.58
N ASN A 9 -15.17 8.22 40.03
CA ASN A 9 -15.56 7.45 38.89
C ASN A 9 -14.74 7.88 37.64
N ARG A 10 -14.48 9.16 37.47
CA ARG A 10 -13.64 9.70 36.37
C ARG A 10 -12.21 9.19 36.49
N ILE A 11 -11.62 9.22 37.66
CA ILE A 11 -10.27 8.69 37.95
C ILE A 11 -10.20 7.18 37.59
N ALA A 12 -11.20 6.40 38.04
CA ALA A 12 -11.27 4.97 37.73
C ALA A 12 -11.36 4.70 36.23
N SER A 13 -12.21 5.45 35.50
CA SER A 13 -12.36 5.36 34.06
C SER A 13 -11.05 5.69 33.31
N VAL A 14 -10.40 6.79 33.69
CA VAL A 14 -9.11 7.20 33.11
C VAL A 14 -8.03 6.17 33.36
N ASN A 15 -7.96 5.60 34.57
CA ASN A 15 -7.00 4.54 34.87
C ASN A 15 -7.25 3.27 34.08
N SER A 16 -8.52 2.88 33.87
CA SER A 16 -8.87 1.74 33.00
C SER A 16 -8.45 2.00 31.55
N THR A 17 -8.77 3.17 31.02
CA THR A 17 -8.37 3.58 29.65
C THR A 17 -6.84 3.58 29.52
N ARG A 18 -6.11 4.08 30.52
CA ARG A 18 -4.64 4.05 30.54
C ARG A 18 -4.08 2.63 30.43
N LYS A 19 -4.65 1.68 31.21
CA LYS A 19 -4.23 0.27 31.18
C LYS A 19 -4.47 -0.36 29.81
N ILE A 20 -5.63 -0.11 29.20
CA ILE A 20 -5.98 -0.60 27.85
C ILE A 20 -5.01 -0.02 26.83
N THR A 21 -4.79 1.30 26.84
CA THR A 21 -3.87 1.97 25.90
C THR A 21 -2.43 1.48 26.05
N SER A 22 -2.00 1.20 27.30
CA SER A 22 -0.67 0.61 27.56
C SER A 22 -0.54 -0.79 26.95
N ALA A 23 -1.57 -1.63 27.08
CA ALA A 23 -1.60 -2.94 26.45
C ALA A 23 -1.59 -2.83 24.89
N MET A 24 -2.38 -1.91 24.33
CA MET A 24 -2.37 -1.64 22.89
C MET A 24 -1.00 -1.18 22.40
N LYS A 25 -0.30 -0.32 23.18
CA LYS A 25 1.07 0.09 22.87
C LYS A 25 2.04 -1.09 22.79
N MET A 26 1.95 -2.04 23.72
CA MET A 26 2.81 -3.23 23.72
C MET A 26 2.57 -4.09 22.45
N VAL A 27 1.30 -4.32 22.10
CA VAL A 27 0.95 -5.07 20.88
C VAL A 27 1.45 -4.35 19.63
N ALA A 28 1.25 -3.03 19.54
CA ALA A 28 1.73 -2.25 18.41
C ALA A 28 3.26 -2.26 18.29
N SER A 29 3.96 -2.17 19.44
CA SER A 29 5.44 -2.23 19.47
C SER A 29 5.96 -3.59 19.02
N SER A 30 5.31 -4.69 19.41
CA SER A 30 5.67 -6.03 18.96
C SER A 30 5.48 -6.19 17.44
N LYS A 31 4.34 -5.71 16.91
CA LYS A 31 4.08 -5.72 15.45
C LYS A 31 5.11 -4.89 14.69
N LEU A 32 5.45 -3.70 15.21
CA LEU A 32 6.46 -2.84 14.60
C LEU A 32 7.82 -3.54 14.55
N HIS A 33 8.26 -4.12 15.66
CA HIS A 33 9.53 -4.84 15.73
C HIS A 33 9.57 -6.01 14.74
N HIS A 34 8.49 -6.79 14.67
CA HIS A 34 8.39 -7.89 13.69
C HIS A 34 8.50 -7.38 12.23
N ALA A 35 7.80 -6.30 11.91
CA ALA A 35 7.88 -5.68 10.57
C ALA A 35 9.29 -5.14 10.27
N GLN A 36 9.97 -4.52 11.25
CA GLN A 36 11.34 -4.05 11.09
C GLN A 36 12.32 -5.19 10.78
N VAL A 37 12.25 -6.29 11.54
CA VAL A 37 13.09 -7.47 11.28
C VAL A 37 12.83 -8.05 9.88
N MET A 38 11.58 -8.10 9.43
CA MET A 38 11.25 -8.56 8.07
C MET A 38 11.88 -7.65 7.00
N ILE A 39 11.80 -6.34 7.17
CA ILE A 39 12.40 -5.37 6.24
C ILE A 39 13.91 -5.52 6.22
N GLU A 40 14.56 -5.56 7.38
CA GLU A 40 16.02 -5.72 7.48
C GLU A 40 16.52 -6.99 6.79
N ASN A 41 15.75 -8.07 6.85
CA ASN A 41 16.09 -9.32 6.15
C ASN A 41 15.84 -9.24 4.63
N MET A 42 14.91 -8.43 4.16
CA MET A 42 14.60 -8.30 2.73
C MET A 42 15.47 -7.30 1.99
N LEU A 43 15.90 -6.22 2.63
CA LEU A 43 16.68 -5.15 2.00
C LEU A 43 17.94 -5.63 1.25
N PRO A 44 18.79 -6.53 1.80
CA PRO A 44 19.96 -7.01 1.07
C PRO A 44 19.59 -7.77 -0.21
N TYR A 45 18.51 -8.54 -0.17
CA TYR A 45 18.02 -9.29 -1.33
C TYR A 45 17.47 -8.35 -2.42
N GLU A 46 16.67 -7.37 -2.04
CA GLU A 46 16.12 -6.36 -2.93
C GLU A 46 17.23 -5.54 -3.60
N SER A 47 18.21 -5.04 -2.83
CA SER A 47 19.35 -4.29 -3.35
C SER A 47 20.18 -5.12 -4.35
N MET A 48 20.37 -6.42 -4.10
CA MET A 48 21.07 -7.31 -5.02
C MET A 48 20.30 -7.52 -6.31
N LEU A 49 18.98 -7.73 -6.24
CA LEU A 49 18.12 -7.85 -7.42
C LEU A 49 18.13 -6.57 -8.26
N GLU A 50 18.03 -5.41 -7.62
CA GLU A 50 18.11 -4.12 -8.30
C GLU A 50 19.46 -3.95 -9.03
N HIS A 51 20.55 -4.32 -8.38
CA HIS A 51 21.88 -4.28 -8.99
C HIS A 51 22.00 -5.20 -10.20
N ILE A 52 21.51 -6.45 -10.07
CA ILE A 52 21.50 -7.41 -11.18
C ILE A 52 20.67 -6.87 -12.35
N LEU A 53 19.47 -6.35 -12.09
CA LEU A 53 18.59 -5.79 -13.10
C LEU A 53 19.24 -4.60 -13.81
N LYS A 54 19.80 -3.65 -13.06
CA LYS A 54 20.50 -2.50 -13.66
C LYS A 54 21.70 -2.91 -14.51
N THR A 55 22.48 -3.89 -14.06
CA THR A 55 23.62 -4.42 -14.81
C THR A 55 23.17 -5.12 -16.08
N PHE A 56 22.08 -5.90 -16.01
CA PHE A 56 21.50 -6.58 -17.16
C PHE A 56 21.00 -5.58 -18.22
N LEU A 57 20.24 -4.56 -17.79
CA LEU A 57 19.71 -3.52 -18.68
C LEU A 57 20.82 -2.62 -19.27
N ALA A 58 21.92 -2.43 -18.57
CA ALA A 58 23.07 -1.67 -19.05
C ALA A 58 23.99 -2.48 -19.98
N SER A 59 23.91 -3.81 -19.96
CA SER A 59 24.63 -4.65 -20.92
C SER A 59 23.96 -4.49 -22.29
N GLU A 60 24.76 -4.21 -23.33
CA GLU A 60 24.30 -4.13 -24.73
C GLU A 60 23.79 -5.48 -25.31
N ALA A 61 23.47 -6.43 -24.42
CA ALA A 61 22.81 -7.65 -24.83
C ALA A 61 21.45 -7.26 -25.44
N ASP A 62 21.31 -7.56 -26.71
CA ASP A 62 20.15 -7.34 -27.60
C ASP A 62 18.89 -8.06 -27.09
N ALA A 63 18.62 -7.91 -25.81
CA ALA A 63 17.44 -8.42 -25.16
C ALA A 63 16.30 -7.41 -25.41
N GLN A 64 15.66 -7.54 -26.58
CA GLN A 64 14.30 -7.02 -26.75
C GLN A 64 13.42 -7.61 -25.64
N ASN A 65 13.46 -6.95 -24.49
CA ASN A 65 12.61 -7.35 -23.38
C ASN A 65 11.27 -6.64 -23.56
N VAL A 66 10.20 -7.42 -23.62
CA VAL A 66 8.84 -6.90 -23.76
C VAL A 66 8.52 -5.82 -22.73
N PHE A 67 9.13 -5.89 -21.52
CA PHE A 67 8.94 -4.91 -20.46
C PHE A 67 9.71 -3.58 -20.64
N THR A 68 10.57 -3.47 -21.63
CA THR A 68 11.29 -2.23 -21.95
C THR A 68 10.73 -1.52 -23.19
N GLU A 69 9.64 -2.02 -23.75
CA GLU A 69 8.97 -1.42 -24.88
C GLU A 69 8.29 -0.11 -24.47
N GLU A 70 8.68 1.00 -25.09
CA GLU A 70 8.01 2.29 -24.90
C GLU A 70 6.72 2.33 -25.71
N ARG A 71 5.61 2.64 -25.05
CA ARG A 71 4.28 2.73 -25.64
C ARG A 71 3.63 4.07 -25.34
N GLU A 72 2.71 4.49 -26.20
CA GLU A 72 1.79 5.58 -25.88
C GLU A 72 0.86 5.14 -24.74
N VAL A 73 0.85 5.89 -23.64
CA VAL A 73 0.03 5.56 -22.46
C VAL A 73 -1.45 5.75 -22.77
N LYS A 74 -2.21 4.67 -22.82
CA LYS A 74 -3.67 4.62 -23.00
C LYS A 74 -4.39 4.10 -21.79
N ASN A 75 -3.78 3.13 -21.10
CA ASN A 75 -4.32 2.54 -19.87
C ASN A 75 -3.23 2.51 -18.83
N ILE A 76 -3.54 2.94 -17.62
CA ILE A 76 -2.56 3.00 -16.54
C ILE A 76 -3.01 2.18 -15.32
N ALA A 77 -2.07 1.51 -14.68
CA ALA A 77 -2.31 0.80 -13.42
C ALA A 77 -1.53 1.44 -12.28
N PHE A 78 -2.21 1.72 -11.17
CA PHE A 78 -1.60 2.21 -9.93
C PHE A 78 -1.63 1.13 -8.85
N VAL A 79 -0.48 0.80 -8.27
CA VAL A 79 -0.39 -0.01 -7.05
C VAL A 79 -0.27 0.94 -5.87
N VAL A 80 -1.28 0.96 -5.00
CA VAL A 80 -1.39 1.97 -3.94
C VAL A 80 -1.49 1.31 -2.58
N TYR A 81 -0.60 1.68 -1.67
CA TYR A 81 -0.53 1.11 -0.33
C TYR A 81 -1.18 2.04 0.69
N SER A 82 -1.99 1.47 1.57
CA SER A 82 -2.54 2.15 2.74
C SER A 82 -2.62 1.23 3.95
N SER A 83 -2.90 1.77 5.12
CA SER A 83 -3.19 0.93 6.27
C SER A 83 -4.66 0.50 6.30
N ASN A 84 -4.95 -0.57 7.08
CA ASN A 84 -6.31 -1.01 7.36
C ASN A 84 -6.97 -0.20 8.49
N SER A 85 -6.19 0.56 9.25
CA SER A 85 -6.61 1.31 10.44
C SER A 85 -6.50 2.82 10.22
N SER A 86 -7.30 3.58 10.95
CA SER A 86 -7.23 5.05 10.95
C SER A 86 -6.19 5.60 11.93
N LEU A 87 -5.60 4.75 12.78
CA LEU A 87 -4.65 5.17 13.83
C LEU A 87 -3.21 5.24 13.30
N CYS A 88 -3.01 6.02 12.25
CA CYS A 88 -1.73 6.15 11.53
C CYS A 88 -1.35 7.63 11.26
N GLY A 89 -1.89 8.58 12.04
CA GLY A 89 -1.69 10.01 11.80
C GLY A 89 -2.16 10.42 10.41
N GLY A 90 -1.36 11.20 9.69
CA GLY A 90 -1.66 11.68 8.34
C GLY A 90 -1.34 10.69 7.21
N PHE A 91 -0.84 9.48 7.50
CA PHE A 91 -0.34 8.55 6.48
C PHE A 91 -1.36 8.28 5.36
N ASN A 92 -2.55 7.77 5.71
CA ASN A 92 -3.56 7.45 4.69
C ASN A 92 -4.04 8.69 3.92
N ALA A 93 -4.18 9.83 4.61
CA ALA A 93 -4.60 11.08 3.97
C ALA A 93 -3.56 11.56 2.94
N ASN A 94 -2.28 11.46 3.27
CA ASN A 94 -1.19 11.85 2.38
C ASN A 94 -1.08 10.92 1.17
N ILE A 95 -1.23 9.60 1.37
CA ILE A 95 -1.24 8.62 0.26
C ILE A 95 -2.42 8.88 -0.69
N ILE A 96 -3.62 9.10 -0.15
CA ILE A 96 -4.80 9.40 -0.97
C ILE A 96 -4.61 10.72 -1.72
N LYS A 97 -4.04 11.74 -1.08
CA LYS A 97 -3.74 13.01 -1.74
C LYS A 97 -2.74 12.83 -2.88
N LEU A 98 -1.66 12.08 -2.64
CA LEU A 98 -0.67 11.78 -3.66
C LEU A 98 -1.30 11.03 -4.84
N LEU A 99 -2.09 9.97 -4.57
CA LEU A 99 -2.81 9.23 -5.60
C LEU A 99 -3.67 10.16 -6.48
N LEU A 100 -4.45 11.05 -5.85
CA LEU A 100 -5.31 11.97 -6.60
C LEU A 100 -4.50 12.97 -7.44
N GLN A 101 -3.41 13.49 -6.91
CA GLN A 101 -2.50 14.38 -7.64
C GLN A 101 -1.89 13.67 -8.86
N THR A 102 -1.44 12.42 -8.68
CA THR A 102 -0.88 11.63 -9.79
C THR A 102 -1.96 11.29 -10.83
N ILE A 103 -3.18 10.96 -10.40
CA ILE A 103 -4.30 10.71 -11.32
C ILE A 103 -4.65 11.98 -12.14
N GLU A 104 -4.51 13.18 -11.57
CA GLU A 104 -4.78 14.44 -12.29
C GLU A 104 -3.94 14.56 -13.57
N GLU A 105 -2.71 14.05 -13.58
CA GLU A 105 -1.83 14.03 -14.75
C GLU A 105 -2.38 13.16 -15.90
N TYR A 106 -3.20 12.16 -15.55
CA TYR A 106 -3.79 11.18 -16.49
C TYR A 106 -5.30 11.35 -16.68
N THR A 107 -5.87 12.48 -16.24
CA THR A 107 -7.33 12.74 -16.34
C THR A 107 -7.84 12.69 -17.78
N HIS A 108 -6.97 13.02 -18.75
CA HIS A 108 -7.28 12.98 -20.18
C HIS A 108 -7.63 11.57 -20.68
N LEU A 109 -7.17 10.50 -20.01
CA LEU A 109 -7.48 9.12 -20.37
C LEU A 109 -8.91 8.71 -20.01
N GLY A 110 -9.51 9.37 -18.99
CA GLY A 110 -10.78 8.97 -18.44
C GLY A 110 -10.66 7.86 -17.36
N LYS A 111 -11.68 7.75 -16.50
CA LYS A 111 -11.66 6.84 -15.35
C LYS A 111 -11.61 5.35 -15.73
N ASP A 112 -12.17 4.99 -16.86
CA ASP A 112 -12.24 3.60 -17.34
C ASP A 112 -10.87 3.06 -17.75
N HIS A 113 -9.93 3.95 -18.05
CA HIS A 113 -8.55 3.64 -18.42
C HIS A 113 -7.58 3.66 -17.23
N ILE A 114 -8.08 3.87 -16.02
CA ILE A 114 -7.30 3.90 -14.80
C ILE A 114 -7.68 2.70 -13.94
N LEU A 115 -6.75 1.75 -13.79
CA LEU A 115 -6.90 0.56 -12.95
C LEU A 115 -6.12 0.74 -11.65
N ILE A 116 -6.73 0.48 -10.50
CA ILE A 116 -6.07 0.64 -9.20
C ILE A 116 -6.01 -0.71 -8.48
N TYR A 117 -4.82 -1.06 -8.00
CA TYR A 117 -4.54 -2.18 -7.09
C TYR A 117 -4.46 -1.63 -5.66
N PRO A 118 -5.56 -1.58 -4.91
CA PRO A 118 -5.61 -0.96 -3.60
C PRO A 118 -5.13 -1.93 -2.52
N ILE A 119 -3.90 -1.81 -2.08
CA ILE A 119 -3.36 -2.62 -0.99
C ILE A 119 -3.64 -1.93 0.33
N GLY A 120 -4.63 -2.45 1.06
CA GLY A 120 -5.14 -1.90 2.30
C GLY A 120 -6.51 -1.23 2.19
N ARG A 121 -7.26 -1.35 3.28
CA ARG A 121 -8.68 -0.97 3.34
C ARG A 121 -8.94 0.51 3.07
N LYS A 122 -8.08 1.41 3.56
CA LYS A 122 -8.37 2.85 3.47
C LYS A 122 -8.30 3.39 2.05
N VAL A 123 -7.38 2.91 1.24
CA VAL A 123 -7.35 3.25 -0.18
C VAL A 123 -8.46 2.55 -0.95
N ALA A 124 -8.76 1.27 -0.64
CA ALA A 124 -9.85 0.54 -1.28
C ALA A 124 -11.21 1.26 -1.11
N GLU A 125 -11.58 1.65 0.13
CA GLU A 125 -12.78 2.44 0.44
C GLU A 125 -12.82 3.77 -0.35
N LYS A 126 -11.66 4.39 -0.57
CA LYS A 126 -11.58 5.67 -1.30
C LYS A 126 -11.72 5.49 -2.80
N VAL A 127 -11.07 4.48 -3.37
CA VAL A 127 -11.14 4.10 -4.79
C VAL A 127 -12.59 3.82 -5.20
N GLU A 128 -13.29 3.00 -4.39
CA GLU A 128 -14.71 2.69 -4.60
C GLU A 128 -15.59 3.96 -4.58
N LYS A 129 -15.42 4.82 -3.57
CA LYS A 129 -16.18 6.09 -3.45
C LYS A 129 -15.93 7.04 -4.61
N LEU A 130 -14.77 7.00 -5.22
CA LEU A 130 -14.42 7.85 -6.37
C LEU A 130 -14.84 7.25 -7.70
N GLY A 131 -15.28 5.98 -7.72
CA GLY A 131 -15.73 5.28 -8.91
C GLY A 131 -14.62 4.90 -9.88
N TYR A 132 -13.39 4.66 -9.38
CA TYR A 132 -12.31 4.09 -10.18
C TYR A 132 -12.41 2.56 -10.21
N ARG A 133 -11.83 1.96 -11.27
CA ARG A 133 -11.76 0.50 -11.39
C ARG A 133 -10.76 -0.06 -10.38
N SER A 134 -11.22 -1.00 -9.54
CA SER A 134 -10.36 -1.76 -8.66
C SER A 134 -9.97 -3.10 -9.29
N ALA A 135 -8.70 -3.48 -9.17
CA ALA A 135 -8.21 -4.78 -9.63
C ALA A 135 -8.63 -5.95 -8.73
N GLY A 136 -9.07 -5.67 -7.51
CA GLY A 136 -9.50 -6.68 -6.54
C GLY A 136 -9.47 -6.18 -5.10
N ASP A 137 -9.63 -7.10 -4.16
CA ASP A 137 -9.49 -6.86 -2.72
C ASP A 137 -8.15 -7.40 -2.21
N PHE A 138 -7.26 -6.51 -1.82
CA PHE A 138 -5.93 -6.82 -1.29
C PHE A 138 -5.77 -6.32 0.16
N THR A 139 -6.87 -6.20 0.88
CA THR A 139 -6.90 -5.68 2.25
C THR A 139 -6.03 -6.50 3.21
N ASN A 140 -6.00 -7.82 3.03
CA ASN A 140 -5.21 -8.72 3.90
C ASN A 140 -3.70 -8.52 3.76
N LEU A 141 -3.20 -8.15 2.59
CA LEU A 141 -1.77 -7.94 2.34
C LEU A 141 -1.17 -6.80 3.16
N ALA A 142 -1.97 -5.80 3.52
CA ALA A 142 -1.49 -4.68 4.34
C ALA A 142 -1.17 -5.10 5.80
N ASP A 143 -1.83 -6.12 6.32
CA ASP A 143 -1.62 -6.63 7.68
C ASP A 143 -0.72 -7.87 7.73
N LYS A 144 -0.78 -8.71 6.70
CA LYS A 144 -0.05 -9.97 6.60
C LYS A 144 0.49 -10.14 5.17
N PRO A 145 1.61 -9.48 4.84
CA PRO A 145 2.23 -9.65 3.53
C PRO A 145 2.56 -11.13 3.28
N ASN A 146 2.13 -11.63 2.14
CA ASN A 146 2.33 -13.00 1.69
C ASN A 146 3.04 -12.98 0.34
N VAL A 147 4.20 -13.64 0.27
CA VAL A 147 5.04 -13.67 -0.92
C VAL A 147 4.29 -14.26 -2.13
N ALA A 148 3.49 -15.31 -1.94
CA ALA A 148 2.73 -15.92 -3.04
C ALA A 148 1.71 -14.92 -3.63
N GLU A 149 0.94 -14.24 -2.79
CA GLU A 149 -0.03 -13.22 -3.23
C GLU A 149 0.66 -12.03 -3.92
N CYS A 150 1.82 -11.59 -3.41
CA CYS A 150 2.60 -10.52 -4.05
C CYS A 150 3.09 -10.94 -5.44
N ILE A 151 3.57 -12.18 -5.59
CA ILE A 151 3.97 -12.75 -6.87
C ILE A 151 2.78 -12.83 -7.85
N ASP A 152 1.62 -13.24 -7.36
CA ASP A 152 0.42 -13.32 -8.20
C ASP A 152 -0.04 -11.94 -8.69
N ILE A 153 0.00 -10.91 -7.85
CA ILE A 153 -0.26 -9.52 -8.28
C ILE A 153 0.77 -9.07 -9.33
N ALA A 154 2.06 -9.31 -9.07
CA ALA A 154 3.11 -8.95 -10.01
C ALA A 154 2.94 -9.64 -11.38
N ARG A 155 2.58 -10.94 -11.37
CA ARG A 155 2.28 -11.70 -12.59
C ARG A 155 1.05 -11.17 -13.32
N GLN A 156 -0.01 -10.81 -12.61
CA GLN A 156 -1.20 -10.21 -13.21
C GLN A 156 -0.88 -8.89 -13.90
N ILE A 157 -0.12 -8.01 -13.23
CA ILE A 157 0.32 -6.72 -13.79
C ILE A 157 1.20 -6.96 -15.02
N GLY A 158 2.23 -7.82 -14.91
CA GLY A 158 3.12 -8.16 -16.01
C GLY A 158 2.39 -8.76 -17.22
N LYS A 159 1.42 -9.66 -16.97
CA LYS A 159 0.59 -10.22 -18.04
C LYS A 159 -0.24 -9.14 -18.72
N LYS A 160 -0.90 -8.26 -17.97
CA LYS A 160 -1.68 -7.15 -18.54
C LYS A 160 -0.84 -6.21 -19.38
N PHE A 161 0.41 -5.96 -18.97
CA PHE A 161 1.37 -5.18 -19.75
C PHE A 161 1.74 -5.90 -21.06
N ILE A 162 2.04 -7.20 -21.01
CA ILE A 162 2.37 -8.00 -22.20
C ILE A 162 1.18 -8.05 -23.17
N ASP A 163 -0.02 -8.23 -22.65
CA ASP A 163 -1.26 -8.32 -23.43
C ASP A 163 -1.73 -6.93 -23.96
N GLY A 164 -1.04 -5.83 -23.60
CA GLY A 164 -1.41 -4.46 -23.99
C GLY A 164 -2.67 -3.92 -23.31
N GLU A 165 -3.06 -4.52 -22.19
CA GLU A 165 -4.19 -4.02 -21.38
C GLU A 165 -3.81 -2.82 -20.52
N ILE A 166 -2.53 -2.66 -20.20
CA ILE A 166 -1.92 -1.51 -19.51
C ILE A 166 -0.58 -1.18 -20.14
N ASP A 167 -0.17 0.10 -20.03
CA ASP A 167 1.03 0.65 -20.69
C ASP A 167 2.12 1.06 -19.70
#